data_cd9f3c8a6cad00560f22a907f8b9b02d
#
_entry.id   cd9f3c8a6cad00560f22a907f8b9b02d
#
_cell.length_a   1.000
_cell.length_b   1.000
_cell.length_c   1.000
_cell.angle_alpha   90.00
_cell.angle_beta   90.00
_cell.angle_gamma   90.00
#
_symmetry.space_group_name_H-M   'P 1'
#
loop_
_entity.id
_entity.type
_entity.pdbx_description
1 polymer ?
#
loop_
_entity_poly.entity_id
_entity_poly.type
_entity_poly.pdbx_seq_one_letter_code
_entity_poly.pdbx_strand_id
1 'polypeptide(L)'
;MVRLDESTHLGVAISTDANANWSYLNPYQGAKLALAEAARNIATAGARPLAVTNCLNFGSPEDPGVMWQFAESVRGLADGCLEMGLPVTGGNVSFYNQTGAVAILPTPVIGVLGVIQDVRKRTPMSYKTSGLELFLLGETKEDLAGSEWAFLHGQRVGQSPDADLAREMSLIELLLEGNAFFTAAHDLSQGGLAAGLTEMVLRHSVGATISLSNPAVDLLSETPGRVIVAIETSKVSQLQALASKYSIAISKLGTTGGDSLTINDSVISLDELRTEHTSTFPRLFG
;
A
#
# COMPACT_ATOMS: atom_id res chain seq x y z
N MET A 1 0.47 -10.37 10.87
CA MET A 1 -0.72 -10.97 11.51
C MET A 1 -0.29 -11.93 12.61
N VAL A 2 -0.97 -11.89 13.75
CA VAL A 2 -0.66 -12.72 14.93
C VAL A 2 -1.95 -13.41 15.39
N ARG A 3 -1.88 -14.72 15.65
CA ARG A 3 -2.99 -15.46 16.27
C ARG A 3 -3.02 -15.17 17.77
N LEU A 4 -4.18 -14.79 18.30
CA LEU A 4 -4.38 -14.48 19.71
C LEU A 4 -4.87 -15.70 20.50
N ASP A 5 -5.69 -16.54 19.88
CA ASP A 5 -6.32 -17.69 20.54
C ASP A 5 -6.23 -18.94 19.66
N GLU A 6 -5.79 -20.05 20.25
CA GLU A 6 -5.60 -21.30 19.53
C GLU A 6 -6.89 -22.05 19.25
N SER A 7 -7.88 -21.90 20.12
CA SER A 7 -9.16 -22.64 20.02
C SER A 7 -10.09 -22.00 18.98
N THR A 8 -10.18 -20.69 18.97
CA THR A 8 -11.03 -19.92 18.03
C THR A 8 -10.31 -19.51 16.76
N HIS A 9 -8.96 -19.54 16.76
CA HIS A 9 -8.09 -18.99 15.72
C HIS A 9 -8.24 -17.47 15.49
N LEU A 10 -8.84 -16.76 16.45
CA LEU A 10 -8.92 -15.30 16.44
C LEU A 10 -7.52 -14.69 16.32
N GLY A 11 -7.40 -13.66 15.52
CA GLY A 11 -6.13 -12.95 15.34
C GLY A 11 -6.23 -11.46 15.11
N VAL A 12 -5.08 -10.82 15.17
CA VAL A 12 -4.89 -9.41 14.83
C VAL A 12 -3.93 -9.26 13.67
N ALA A 13 -4.19 -8.27 12.83
CA ALA A 13 -3.26 -7.74 11.85
C ALA A 13 -2.81 -6.36 12.30
N ILE A 14 -1.55 -6.03 12.05
CA ILE A 14 -0.98 -4.71 12.34
C ILE A 14 -0.22 -4.28 11.09
N SER A 15 -0.46 -3.05 10.63
CA SER A 15 0.31 -2.37 9.62
C SER A 15 0.79 -1.03 10.14
N THR A 16 1.93 -0.56 9.63
CA THR A 16 2.46 0.78 9.92
C THR A 16 2.92 1.38 8.61
N ASP A 17 2.39 2.56 8.28
CA ASP A 17 2.64 3.21 7.01
C ASP A 17 2.95 4.68 7.19
N ALA A 18 3.76 5.23 6.30
CA ALA A 18 4.14 6.63 6.21
C ALA A 18 4.71 6.94 4.84
N ASN A 19 4.40 8.11 4.29
CA ASN A 19 5.07 8.63 3.12
C ASN A 19 5.57 10.05 3.40
N ALA A 20 6.87 10.17 3.69
CA ALA A 20 7.50 11.43 4.05
C ALA A 20 7.56 12.42 2.87
N ASN A 21 7.63 11.95 1.63
CA ASN A 21 7.63 12.80 0.45
C ASN A 21 6.25 13.45 0.24
N TRP A 22 5.16 12.68 0.33
CA TRP A 22 3.82 13.23 0.26
C TRP A 22 3.50 14.16 1.43
N SER A 23 3.96 13.79 2.65
CA SER A 23 3.80 14.64 3.83
C SER A 23 4.61 15.95 3.71
N TYR A 24 5.73 15.95 2.99
CA TYR A 24 6.48 17.16 2.68
C TYR A 24 5.74 18.06 1.69
N LEU A 25 5.13 17.47 0.65
CA LEU A 25 4.35 18.21 -0.34
C LEU A 25 3.04 18.76 0.24
N ASN A 26 2.36 17.98 1.05
CA ASN A 26 1.12 18.35 1.73
C ASN A 26 0.96 17.53 3.02
N PRO A 27 1.29 18.08 4.22
CA PRO A 27 1.25 17.33 5.46
C PRO A 27 -0.15 16.84 5.87
N TYR A 28 -1.19 17.58 5.51
CA TYR A 28 -2.58 17.19 5.75
C TYR A 28 -2.95 15.95 4.93
N GLN A 29 -2.70 15.98 3.61
CA GLN A 29 -2.97 14.85 2.73
C GLN A 29 -2.06 13.67 3.03
N GLY A 30 -0.77 13.90 3.28
CA GLY A 30 0.18 12.84 3.61
C GLY A 30 -0.22 12.02 4.83
N ALA A 31 -0.76 12.67 5.88
CA ALA A 31 -1.27 11.97 7.06
C ALA A 31 -2.54 11.15 6.77
N LYS A 32 -3.47 11.68 5.96
CA LYS A 32 -4.66 10.93 5.50
C LYS A 32 -4.30 9.74 4.63
N LEU A 33 -3.34 9.91 3.73
CA LEU A 33 -2.85 8.84 2.84
C LEU A 33 -2.16 7.72 3.62
N ALA A 34 -1.32 8.06 4.62
CA ALA A 34 -0.70 7.06 5.49
C ALA A 34 -1.75 6.26 6.29
N LEU A 35 -2.80 6.92 6.79
CA LEU A 35 -3.92 6.25 7.45
C LEU A 35 -4.66 5.30 6.50
N ALA A 36 -4.98 5.76 5.29
CA ALA A 36 -5.66 4.97 4.28
C ALA A 36 -4.86 3.74 3.87
N GLU A 37 -3.55 3.90 3.65
CA GLU A 37 -2.64 2.81 3.31
C GLU A 37 -2.55 1.77 4.42
N ALA A 38 -2.34 2.20 5.67
CA ALA A 38 -2.30 1.30 6.82
C ALA A 38 -3.61 0.50 6.97
N ALA A 39 -4.76 1.13 6.79
CA ALA A 39 -6.06 0.47 6.84
C ALA A 39 -6.27 -0.50 5.66
N ARG A 40 -5.86 -0.11 4.45
CA ARG A 40 -5.90 -0.96 3.25
C ARG A 40 -5.03 -2.20 3.40
N ASN A 41 -3.81 -2.06 3.95
CA ASN A 41 -2.90 -3.17 4.23
C ASN A 41 -3.50 -4.19 5.21
N ILE A 42 -4.24 -3.74 6.20
CA ILE A 42 -5.01 -4.62 7.11
C ILE A 42 -6.08 -5.40 6.33
N ALA A 43 -6.81 -4.70 5.45
CA ALA A 43 -7.90 -5.30 4.69
C ALA A 43 -7.42 -6.28 3.61
N THR A 44 -6.27 -6.03 2.94
CA THR A 44 -5.67 -6.99 1.98
C THR A 44 -5.36 -8.33 2.62
N ALA A 45 -5.05 -8.35 3.92
CA ALA A 45 -4.83 -9.59 4.66
C ALA A 45 -6.14 -10.25 5.15
N GLY A 46 -7.32 -9.66 4.88
CA GLY A 46 -8.63 -10.16 5.29
C GLY A 46 -9.02 -9.78 6.72
N ALA A 47 -8.33 -8.84 7.35
CA ALA A 47 -8.67 -8.34 8.68
C ALA A 47 -9.42 -7.01 8.56
N ARG A 48 -10.38 -6.77 9.46
CA ARG A 48 -11.11 -5.49 9.51
C ARG A 48 -10.32 -4.48 10.34
N PRO A 49 -9.96 -3.30 9.78
CA PRO A 49 -9.36 -2.20 10.54
C PRO A 49 -10.24 -1.81 11.73
N LEU A 50 -9.65 -1.54 12.88
CA LEU A 50 -10.40 -1.32 14.12
C LEU A 50 -9.93 -0.10 14.92
N ALA A 51 -8.61 0.14 14.99
CA ALA A 51 -8.06 1.20 15.82
C ALA A 51 -6.72 1.70 15.27
N VAL A 52 -6.39 2.93 15.64
CA VAL A 52 -5.20 3.65 15.16
C VAL A 52 -4.27 3.98 16.33
N THR A 53 -2.98 3.86 16.08
CA THR A 53 -1.91 4.49 16.86
C THR A 53 -1.03 5.32 15.93
N ASN A 54 -0.22 6.22 16.47
CA ASN A 54 0.68 7.02 15.65
C ASN A 54 2.05 7.22 16.30
N CYS A 55 3.05 7.53 15.47
CA CYS A 55 4.36 7.99 15.90
C CYS A 55 4.73 9.19 15.00
N LEU A 56 4.54 10.40 15.52
CA LEU A 56 4.68 11.63 14.76
C LEU A 56 6.10 12.17 14.90
N ASN A 57 6.88 12.17 13.80
CA ASN A 57 8.29 12.52 13.80
C ASN A 57 8.53 13.81 12.97
N PHE A 58 9.06 14.85 13.62
CA PHE A 58 9.24 16.17 13.02
C PHE A 58 10.57 16.79 13.47
N GLY A 59 11.04 17.82 12.76
CA GLY A 59 12.20 18.60 13.10
C GLY A 59 12.03 19.41 14.40
N SER A 60 12.73 20.55 14.50
CA SER A 60 12.63 21.43 15.67
C SER A 60 11.26 22.13 15.76
N PRO A 61 10.58 22.06 16.91
CA PRO A 61 9.33 22.80 17.13
C PRO A 61 9.53 24.33 17.24
N GLU A 62 10.78 24.78 17.33
CA GLU A 62 11.11 26.21 17.30
C GLU A 62 11.01 26.80 15.89
N ASP A 63 11.01 25.96 14.85
CA ASP A 63 10.77 26.35 13.46
C ASP A 63 9.26 26.43 13.19
N PRO A 64 8.72 27.63 12.87
CA PRO A 64 7.30 27.78 12.56
C PRO A 64 6.83 26.93 11.38
N GLY A 65 7.69 26.66 10.39
CA GLY A 65 7.39 25.80 9.25
C GLY A 65 7.19 24.33 9.68
N VAL A 66 8.06 23.83 10.56
CA VAL A 66 7.93 22.49 11.15
C VAL A 66 6.66 22.36 11.97
N MET A 67 6.35 23.39 12.78
CA MET A 67 5.11 23.39 13.58
C MET A 67 3.84 23.48 12.73
N TRP A 68 3.89 24.17 11.59
CA TRP A 68 2.81 24.15 10.63
C TRP A 68 2.62 22.75 10.04
N GLN A 69 3.70 22.07 9.61
CA GLN A 69 3.65 20.71 9.10
C GLN A 69 3.05 19.74 10.12
N PHE A 70 3.48 19.86 11.38
CA PHE A 70 2.94 19.06 12.48
C PHE A 70 1.43 19.30 12.68
N ALA A 71 0.99 20.56 12.77
CA ALA A 71 -0.40 20.90 12.97
C ALA A 71 -1.29 20.39 11.83
N GLU A 72 -0.85 20.54 10.56
CA GLU A 72 -1.57 20.04 9.40
C GLU A 72 -1.63 18.50 9.36
N SER A 73 -0.53 17.81 9.72
CA SER A 73 -0.53 16.34 9.82
C SER A 73 -1.50 15.85 10.90
N VAL A 74 -1.52 16.49 12.07
CA VAL A 74 -2.46 16.14 13.15
C VAL A 74 -3.90 16.38 12.71
N ARG A 75 -4.19 17.49 12.03
CA ARG A 75 -5.52 17.80 11.51
C ARG A 75 -5.94 16.76 10.47
N GLY A 76 -5.06 16.45 9.50
CA GLY A 76 -5.31 15.43 8.47
C GLY A 76 -5.61 14.06 9.07
N LEU A 77 -4.81 13.65 10.07
CA LEU A 77 -5.05 12.38 10.78
C LEU A 77 -6.38 12.40 11.54
N ALA A 78 -6.71 13.47 12.25
CA ALA A 78 -7.95 13.58 13.01
C ALA A 78 -9.17 13.51 12.09
N ASP A 79 -9.19 14.31 11.01
CA ASP A 79 -10.27 14.31 10.02
C ASP A 79 -10.39 12.93 9.34
N GLY A 80 -9.25 12.31 8.98
CA GLY A 80 -9.24 10.98 8.39
C GLY A 80 -9.78 9.90 9.33
N CYS A 81 -9.39 9.93 10.60
CA CYS A 81 -9.90 9.00 11.61
C CYS A 81 -11.41 9.14 11.84
N LEU A 82 -11.92 10.38 11.84
CA LEU A 82 -13.35 10.65 11.95
C LEU A 82 -14.11 10.14 10.73
N GLU A 83 -13.60 10.40 9.52
CA GLU A 83 -14.22 9.98 8.26
C GLU A 83 -14.23 8.44 8.11
N MET A 84 -13.14 7.76 8.48
CA MET A 84 -13.05 6.29 8.41
C MET A 84 -13.66 5.58 9.64
N GLY A 85 -14.06 6.31 10.68
CA GLY A 85 -14.60 5.72 11.90
C GLY A 85 -13.57 4.91 12.71
N LEU A 86 -12.29 5.26 12.61
CA LEU A 86 -11.18 4.57 13.27
C LEU A 86 -10.67 5.38 14.48
N PRO A 87 -10.93 4.96 15.73
CA PRO A 87 -10.50 5.69 16.91
C PRO A 87 -8.98 5.60 17.11
N VAL A 88 -8.38 6.72 17.53
CA VAL A 88 -6.98 6.75 17.97
C VAL A 88 -6.91 6.28 19.43
N THR A 89 -6.15 5.23 19.71
CA THR A 89 -6.00 4.64 21.05
C THR A 89 -4.77 5.13 21.78
N GLY A 90 -3.81 5.72 21.08
CA GLY A 90 -2.57 6.23 21.65
C GLY A 90 -1.59 6.65 20.56
N GLY A 91 -0.42 7.09 20.97
CA GLY A 91 0.64 7.50 20.07
C GLY A 91 1.75 8.25 20.80
N ASN A 92 2.72 8.74 20.03
CA ASN A 92 3.77 9.63 20.55
C ASN A 92 4.12 10.70 19.54
N VAL A 93 4.77 11.75 20.03
CA VAL A 93 5.37 12.81 19.22
C VAL A 93 6.87 12.85 19.52
N SER A 94 7.66 12.91 18.45
CA SER A 94 9.12 13.08 18.51
C SER A 94 9.49 14.35 17.74
N PHE A 95 10.09 15.29 18.43
CA PHE A 95 10.63 16.52 17.86
C PHE A 95 12.16 16.54 17.88
N TYR A 96 12.75 17.58 17.29
CA TYR A 96 14.20 17.76 17.15
C TYR A 96 14.88 16.64 16.35
N ASN A 97 14.15 15.98 15.45
CA ASN A 97 14.74 14.99 14.55
C ASN A 97 15.47 15.72 13.42
N GLN A 98 16.74 16.02 13.64
CA GLN A 98 17.56 16.78 12.68
C GLN A 98 19.05 16.48 12.87
N THR A 99 19.82 16.72 11.82
CA THR A 99 21.29 16.69 11.84
C THR A 99 21.80 18.10 11.54
N GLY A 100 22.35 18.76 12.55
CA GLY A 100 22.70 20.19 12.43
C GLY A 100 21.45 21.02 12.13
N ALA A 101 21.47 21.77 11.04
CA ALA A 101 20.35 22.60 10.59
C ALA A 101 19.35 21.85 9.66
N VAL A 102 19.61 20.59 9.31
CA VAL A 102 18.79 19.83 8.37
C VAL A 102 17.80 18.97 9.14
N ALA A 103 16.52 19.35 9.11
CA ALA A 103 15.43 18.57 9.66
C ALA A 103 15.11 17.35 8.77
N ILE A 104 14.59 16.29 9.39
CA ILE A 104 13.94 15.20 8.62
C ILE A 104 12.72 15.74 7.87
N LEU A 105 12.28 15.03 6.86
CA LEU A 105 10.97 15.28 6.28
C LEU A 105 9.88 14.99 7.33
N PRO A 106 8.70 15.69 7.25
CA PRO A 106 7.59 15.39 8.14
C PRO A 106 7.16 13.94 7.97
N THR A 107 7.24 13.15 9.04
CA THR A 107 7.02 11.70 8.99
C THR A 107 5.98 11.28 10.04
N PRO A 108 4.69 11.50 9.77
CA PRO A 108 3.62 10.93 10.57
C PRO A 108 3.50 9.43 10.24
N VAL A 109 4.06 8.58 11.09
CA VAL A 109 3.90 7.13 10.99
C VAL A 109 2.57 6.75 11.63
N ILE A 110 1.71 6.09 10.88
CA ILE A 110 0.39 5.67 11.31
C ILE A 110 0.36 4.15 11.42
N GLY A 111 0.00 3.66 12.60
CA GLY A 111 -0.23 2.24 12.83
C GLY A 111 -1.73 1.93 12.89
N VAL A 112 -2.18 0.91 12.18
CA VAL A 112 -3.55 0.41 12.24
C VAL A 112 -3.54 -1.02 12.75
N LEU A 113 -4.41 -1.29 13.72
CA LEU A 113 -4.72 -2.63 14.18
C LEU A 113 -6.06 -3.06 13.63
N GLY A 114 -6.12 -4.27 13.08
CA GLY A 114 -7.36 -4.91 12.66
C GLY A 114 -7.54 -6.29 13.25
N VAL A 115 -8.76 -6.82 13.16
CA VAL A 115 -9.16 -8.12 13.71
C VAL A 115 -9.60 -9.03 12.57
N ILE A 116 -9.16 -10.28 12.62
CA ILE A 116 -9.64 -11.37 11.77
C ILE A 116 -10.20 -12.49 12.66
N GLN A 117 -11.38 -12.98 12.32
CA GLN A 117 -12.07 -14.01 13.10
C GLN A 117 -11.39 -15.39 13.06
N ASP A 118 -10.67 -15.66 11.96
CA ASP A 118 -9.91 -16.91 11.77
C ASP A 118 -8.69 -16.64 10.91
N VAL A 119 -7.49 -16.67 11.52
CA VAL A 119 -6.22 -16.41 10.82
C VAL A 119 -5.91 -17.39 9.68
N ARG A 120 -6.55 -18.55 9.66
CA ARG A 120 -6.40 -19.56 8.60
C ARG A 120 -7.05 -19.10 7.27
N LYS A 121 -8.00 -18.17 7.36
CA LYS A 121 -8.72 -17.57 6.24
C LYS A 121 -8.08 -16.29 5.71
N ARG A 122 -6.87 -15.95 6.19
CA ARG A 122 -6.18 -14.77 5.69
C ARG A 122 -5.88 -14.87 4.20
N THR A 123 -5.99 -13.76 3.50
CA THR A 123 -5.46 -13.63 2.15
C THR A 123 -3.94 -13.41 2.21
N PRO A 124 -3.10 -14.22 1.55
CA PRO A 124 -1.67 -13.98 1.47
C PRO A 124 -1.36 -12.84 0.50
N MET A 125 -0.20 -12.18 0.68
CA MET A 125 0.26 -11.12 -0.23
C MET A 125 0.69 -11.63 -1.61
N SER A 126 0.96 -12.91 -1.77
CA SER A 126 1.46 -13.52 -3.00
C SER A 126 0.87 -14.90 -3.23
N TYR A 127 0.81 -15.29 -4.49
CA TYR A 127 0.31 -16.56 -4.97
C TYR A 127 1.42 -17.62 -5.07
N LYS A 128 1.01 -18.90 -5.09
CA LYS A 128 1.92 -20.07 -5.17
C LYS A 128 1.70 -20.91 -6.43
N THR A 129 0.69 -20.59 -7.21
CA THR A 129 0.22 -21.39 -8.33
C THR A 129 0.17 -20.59 -9.62
N SER A 130 0.44 -21.24 -10.73
CA SER A 130 0.23 -20.69 -12.08
C SER A 130 -1.24 -20.79 -12.50
N GLY A 131 -1.62 -19.98 -13.51
CA GLY A 131 -2.95 -20.01 -14.11
C GLY A 131 -4.00 -19.19 -13.37
N LEU A 132 -3.60 -18.37 -12.41
CA LEU A 132 -4.49 -17.40 -11.79
C LEU A 132 -4.61 -16.14 -12.66
N GLU A 133 -5.78 -15.51 -12.62
CA GLU A 133 -6.02 -14.23 -13.23
C GLU A 133 -5.58 -13.11 -12.27
N LEU A 134 -4.84 -12.14 -12.79
CA LEU A 134 -4.40 -10.95 -12.05
C LEU A 134 -5.26 -9.76 -12.45
N PHE A 135 -5.82 -9.08 -11.44
CA PHE A 135 -6.58 -7.85 -11.62
C PHE A 135 -6.03 -6.74 -10.75
N LEU A 136 -6.08 -5.52 -11.29
CA LEU A 136 -5.93 -4.29 -10.52
C LEU A 136 -7.31 -3.81 -10.08
N LEU A 137 -7.47 -3.60 -8.79
CA LEU A 137 -8.57 -2.87 -8.17
C LEU A 137 -8.14 -1.41 -8.03
N GLY A 138 -9.01 -0.48 -8.41
CA GLY A 138 -8.71 0.95 -8.41
C GLY A 138 -8.24 1.46 -9.78
N GLU A 139 -8.12 2.78 -9.90
CA GLU A 139 -7.69 3.46 -11.12
C GLU A 139 -6.27 3.97 -10.99
N THR A 140 -5.49 3.89 -12.05
CA THR A 140 -4.19 4.55 -12.16
C THR A 140 -4.37 5.96 -12.72
N LYS A 141 -3.76 6.95 -12.07
CA LYS A 141 -3.61 8.33 -12.54
C LYS A 141 -2.12 8.63 -12.72
N GLU A 142 -1.76 9.81 -13.22
CA GLU A 142 -0.35 10.23 -13.35
C GLU A 142 0.18 10.83 -12.02
N ASP A 143 0.09 10.08 -10.93
CA ASP A 143 0.56 10.50 -9.60
C ASP A 143 2.05 10.15 -9.44
N LEU A 144 2.92 10.96 -10.04
CA LEU A 144 4.37 10.80 -9.99
C LEU A 144 5.05 11.75 -8.99
N ALA A 145 4.36 12.81 -8.54
CA ALA A 145 4.92 13.74 -7.56
C ALA A 145 5.06 13.08 -6.18
N GLY A 146 6.25 13.19 -5.58
CA GLY A 146 6.57 12.55 -4.31
C GLY A 146 6.71 11.02 -4.37
N SER A 147 6.70 10.42 -5.57
CA SER A 147 6.93 8.99 -5.78
C SER A 147 8.42 8.63 -5.70
N GLU A 148 8.71 7.33 -5.63
CA GLU A 148 10.07 6.80 -5.72
C GLU A 148 10.72 7.16 -7.06
N TRP A 149 9.94 7.18 -8.16
CA TRP A 149 10.44 7.63 -9.45
C TRP A 149 10.92 9.09 -9.39
N ALA A 150 10.14 9.99 -8.81
CA ALA A 150 10.51 11.39 -8.64
C ALA A 150 11.74 11.53 -7.72
N PHE A 151 11.81 10.77 -6.64
CA PHE A 151 12.94 10.77 -5.72
C PHE A 151 14.24 10.34 -6.41
N LEU A 152 14.23 9.27 -7.21
CA LEU A 152 15.38 8.79 -7.98
C LEU A 152 15.86 9.81 -9.01
N HIS A 153 14.99 10.72 -9.47
CA HIS A 153 15.33 11.82 -10.37
C HIS A 153 15.62 13.13 -9.63
N GLY A 154 15.81 13.08 -8.30
CA GLY A 154 16.14 14.25 -7.48
C GLY A 154 15.02 15.28 -7.37
N GLN A 155 13.77 14.90 -7.62
CA GLN A 155 12.60 15.79 -7.64
C GLN A 155 11.79 15.64 -6.34
N ARG A 156 11.51 16.80 -5.70
CA ARG A 156 10.59 16.91 -4.54
C ARG A 156 9.63 18.07 -4.76
N VAL A 157 8.98 18.08 -5.89
CA VAL A 157 8.06 19.15 -6.31
C VAL A 157 6.76 18.53 -6.84
N GLY A 158 5.73 19.35 -6.95
CA GLY A 158 4.42 18.93 -7.43
C GLY A 158 3.39 18.89 -6.31
N GLN A 159 2.33 18.17 -6.53
CA GLN A 159 1.23 18.01 -5.58
C GLN A 159 1.14 16.54 -5.16
N SER A 160 1.00 16.30 -3.85
CA SER A 160 0.63 14.97 -3.37
C SER A 160 -0.73 14.56 -3.92
N PRO A 161 -0.99 13.26 -4.11
CA PRO A 161 -2.34 12.81 -4.38
C PRO A 161 -3.32 13.26 -3.29
N ASP A 162 -4.59 13.45 -3.66
CA ASP A 162 -5.66 13.67 -2.70
C ASP A 162 -6.12 12.33 -2.10
N ALA A 163 -6.36 12.31 -0.80
CA ALA A 163 -6.89 11.14 -0.11
C ALA A 163 -8.43 11.08 -0.29
N ASP A 164 -8.89 10.18 -1.15
CA ASP A 164 -10.31 9.84 -1.30
C ASP A 164 -10.67 8.73 -0.30
N LEU A 165 -10.94 9.10 0.95
CA LEU A 165 -11.21 8.12 2.01
C LEU A 165 -12.55 7.40 1.83
N ALA A 166 -13.53 7.99 1.17
CA ALA A 166 -14.79 7.33 0.87
C ALA A 166 -14.56 6.15 -0.10
N ARG A 167 -13.71 6.36 -1.11
CA ARG A 167 -13.29 5.30 -2.04
C ARG A 167 -12.43 4.25 -1.36
N GLU A 168 -11.50 4.67 -0.48
CA GLU A 168 -10.68 3.73 0.32
C GLU A 168 -11.56 2.83 1.20
N MET A 169 -12.58 3.37 1.86
CA MET A 169 -13.52 2.56 2.65
C MET A 169 -14.30 1.58 1.77
N SER A 170 -14.73 2.00 0.59
CA SER A 170 -15.38 1.11 -0.38
C SER A 170 -14.45 -0.03 -0.83
N LEU A 171 -13.18 0.28 -1.09
CA LEU A 171 -12.16 -0.71 -1.43
C LEU A 171 -11.88 -1.66 -0.26
N ILE A 172 -11.80 -1.16 0.97
CA ILE A 172 -11.64 -1.98 2.18
C ILE A 172 -12.80 -2.97 2.32
N GLU A 173 -14.05 -2.55 2.15
CA GLU A 173 -15.20 -3.46 2.21
C GLU A 173 -15.18 -4.50 1.09
N LEU A 174 -14.78 -4.11 -0.13
CA LEU A 174 -14.56 -5.04 -1.24
C LEU A 174 -13.50 -6.11 -0.87
N LEU A 175 -12.37 -5.69 -0.31
CA LEU A 175 -11.28 -6.60 0.08
C LEU A 175 -11.72 -7.59 1.15
N LEU A 176 -12.47 -7.13 2.15
CA LEU A 176 -12.98 -7.97 3.24
C LEU A 176 -13.99 -9.01 2.72
N GLU A 177 -14.90 -8.64 1.81
CA GLU A 177 -15.84 -9.57 1.20
C GLU A 177 -15.14 -10.50 0.20
N GLY A 178 -14.19 -9.98 -0.58
CA GLY A 178 -13.39 -10.72 -1.55
C GLY A 178 -12.42 -11.72 -0.93
N ASN A 179 -12.05 -11.54 0.34
CA ASN A 179 -11.21 -12.49 1.09
C ASN A 179 -11.72 -13.94 1.02
N ALA A 180 -13.00 -14.14 0.79
CA ALA A 180 -13.60 -15.48 0.65
C ALA A 180 -13.11 -16.25 -0.60
N PHE A 181 -12.57 -15.56 -1.62
CA PHE A 181 -12.14 -16.18 -2.88
C PHE A 181 -10.84 -15.62 -3.46
N PHE A 182 -10.23 -14.63 -2.84
CA PHE A 182 -8.90 -14.16 -3.26
C PHE A 182 -7.84 -15.20 -2.92
N THR A 183 -7.04 -15.58 -3.91
CA THR A 183 -5.86 -16.43 -3.71
C THR A 183 -4.70 -15.61 -3.17
N ALA A 184 -4.58 -14.36 -3.59
CA ALA A 184 -3.64 -13.38 -3.07
C ALA A 184 -4.17 -11.96 -3.24
N ALA A 185 -3.71 -11.03 -2.39
CA ALA A 185 -3.97 -9.60 -2.51
C ALA A 185 -2.75 -8.81 -2.02
N HIS A 186 -2.36 -7.79 -2.76
CA HIS A 186 -1.25 -6.91 -2.43
C HIS A 186 -1.63 -5.47 -2.74
N ASP A 187 -1.51 -4.57 -1.77
CA ASP A 187 -1.73 -3.15 -2.01
C ASP A 187 -0.61 -2.55 -2.89
N LEU A 188 -0.88 -1.41 -3.48
CA LEU A 188 0.12 -0.64 -4.20
C LEU A 188 0.41 0.65 -3.44
N SER A 189 1.70 0.86 -3.18
CA SER A 189 2.25 2.01 -2.50
C SER A 189 3.50 2.53 -3.18
N GLN A 190 4.58 2.78 -2.45
CA GLN A 190 5.86 3.22 -2.99
C GLN A 190 6.40 2.27 -4.07
N GLY A 191 6.86 2.84 -5.19
CA GLY A 191 7.29 2.08 -6.37
C GLY A 191 6.15 1.55 -7.25
N GLY A 192 4.89 1.85 -6.90
CA GLY A 192 3.70 1.59 -7.72
C GLY A 192 3.48 0.12 -8.07
N LEU A 193 2.91 -0.11 -9.26
CA LEU A 193 2.62 -1.45 -9.77
C LEU A 193 3.90 -2.28 -10.00
N ALA A 194 5.01 -1.64 -10.36
CA ALA A 194 6.28 -2.32 -10.58
C ALA A 194 6.78 -3.01 -9.30
N ALA A 195 6.75 -2.31 -8.16
CA ALA A 195 7.14 -2.86 -6.86
C ALA A 195 6.19 -3.98 -6.43
N GLY A 196 4.88 -3.74 -6.46
CA GLY A 196 3.88 -4.73 -6.05
C GLY A 196 3.96 -6.04 -6.87
N LEU A 197 4.11 -5.95 -8.20
CA LEU A 197 4.32 -7.14 -9.05
C LEU A 197 5.62 -7.86 -8.69
N THR A 198 6.72 -7.12 -8.50
CA THR A 198 8.01 -7.68 -8.12
C THR A 198 7.91 -8.49 -6.82
N GLU A 199 7.31 -7.94 -5.79
CA GLU A 199 7.14 -8.62 -4.50
C GLU A 199 6.27 -9.86 -4.62
N MET A 200 5.18 -9.78 -5.38
CA MET A 200 4.28 -10.93 -5.58
C MET A 200 4.97 -12.08 -6.31
N VAL A 201 5.71 -11.83 -7.40
CA VAL A 201 6.37 -12.90 -8.19
C VAL A 201 7.56 -13.51 -7.45
N LEU A 202 8.33 -12.69 -6.71
CA LEU A 202 9.53 -13.14 -6.02
C LEU A 202 9.25 -13.97 -4.78
N ARG A 203 8.13 -13.75 -4.09
CA ARG A 203 7.82 -14.42 -2.81
C ARG A 203 7.80 -15.94 -2.90
N HIS A 204 7.26 -16.48 -3.97
CA HIS A 204 7.14 -17.93 -4.19
C HIS A 204 7.75 -18.38 -5.52
N SER A 205 8.49 -17.51 -6.20
CA SER A 205 9.13 -17.80 -7.49
C SER A 205 8.15 -18.31 -8.56
N VAL A 206 7.00 -17.66 -8.65
CA VAL A 206 6.01 -17.89 -9.71
C VAL A 206 5.88 -16.60 -10.51
N GLY A 207 6.22 -16.65 -11.79
CA GLY A 207 6.19 -15.49 -12.68
C GLY A 207 4.79 -14.99 -13.03
N ALA A 208 4.75 -14.01 -13.91
CA ALA A 208 3.52 -13.47 -14.44
C ALA A 208 3.73 -12.88 -15.85
N THR A 209 2.67 -12.93 -16.65
CA THR A 209 2.58 -12.23 -17.94
C THR A 209 1.54 -11.12 -17.82
N ILE A 210 1.97 -9.88 -18.02
CA ILE A 210 1.20 -8.65 -17.79
C ILE A 210 1.07 -7.88 -19.10
N SER A 211 -0.10 -7.30 -19.34
CA SER A 211 -0.34 -6.41 -20.47
C SER A 211 -0.84 -5.05 -19.99
N LEU A 212 -0.10 -3.99 -20.32
CA LEU A 212 -0.37 -2.61 -19.91
C LEU A 212 -0.51 -1.71 -21.15
N SER A 213 -1.45 -0.78 -21.11
CA SER A 213 -1.70 0.16 -22.18
C SER A 213 -0.72 1.34 -22.19
N ASN A 214 -0.31 1.80 -21.03
CA ASN A 214 0.69 2.85 -20.83
C ASN A 214 1.72 2.44 -19.79
N PRO A 215 2.70 1.56 -20.14
CA PRO A 215 3.58 0.92 -19.17
C PRO A 215 4.32 1.90 -18.25
N ALA A 216 4.74 3.07 -18.77
CA ALA A 216 5.48 4.04 -17.96
C ALA A 216 4.63 4.62 -16.81
N VAL A 217 3.40 5.01 -17.10
CA VAL A 217 2.48 5.53 -16.08
C VAL A 217 1.94 4.39 -15.22
N ASP A 218 1.49 3.30 -15.86
CA ASP A 218 0.86 2.18 -15.16
C ASP A 218 1.79 1.54 -14.12
N LEU A 219 3.10 1.41 -14.44
CA LEU A 219 4.09 0.81 -13.56
C LEU A 219 4.57 1.74 -12.43
N LEU A 220 4.83 3.01 -12.76
CA LEU A 220 5.59 3.92 -11.90
C LEU A 220 4.72 4.88 -11.10
N SER A 221 3.46 5.07 -11.51
CA SER A 221 2.54 5.90 -10.74
C SER A 221 2.26 5.30 -9.37
N GLU A 222 2.21 6.15 -8.35
CA GLU A 222 1.88 5.77 -6.97
C GLU A 222 0.47 6.22 -6.57
N THR A 223 -0.48 6.23 -7.53
CA THR A 223 -1.89 6.55 -7.22
C THR A 223 -2.38 5.71 -6.04
N PRO A 224 -2.91 6.34 -4.97
CA PRO A 224 -3.44 5.64 -3.81
C PRO A 224 -4.69 4.81 -4.13
N GLY A 225 -5.08 3.92 -3.22
CA GLY A 225 -6.33 3.16 -3.35
C GLY A 225 -6.30 2.12 -4.46
N ARG A 226 -5.16 1.46 -4.67
CA ARG A 226 -4.99 0.39 -5.65
C ARG A 226 -4.50 -0.90 -4.99
N VAL A 227 -5.00 -2.03 -5.47
CA VAL A 227 -4.64 -3.37 -4.97
C VAL A 227 -4.56 -4.34 -6.15
N ILE A 228 -3.52 -5.17 -6.19
CA ILE A 228 -3.46 -6.34 -7.08
C ILE A 228 -4.14 -7.51 -6.38
N VAL A 229 -5.04 -8.19 -7.08
CA VAL A 229 -5.62 -9.45 -6.60
C VAL A 229 -5.35 -10.58 -7.60
N ALA A 230 -5.07 -11.78 -7.08
CA ALA A 230 -4.97 -13.00 -7.85
C ALA A 230 -6.17 -13.89 -7.52
N ILE A 231 -6.87 -14.37 -8.54
CA ILE A 231 -8.08 -15.20 -8.41
C ILE A 231 -8.08 -16.35 -9.41
N GLU A 232 -8.84 -17.38 -9.10
CA GLU A 232 -9.15 -18.42 -10.09
C GLU A 232 -10.03 -17.86 -11.22
N THR A 233 -9.86 -18.33 -12.45
CA THR A 233 -10.66 -17.91 -13.61
C THR A 233 -12.17 -18.08 -13.37
N SER A 234 -12.57 -19.12 -12.63
CA SER A 234 -13.96 -19.38 -12.23
C SER A 234 -14.58 -18.28 -11.36
N LYS A 235 -13.75 -17.41 -10.74
CA LYS A 235 -14.15 -16.33 -9.82
C LYS A 235 -14.24 -14.94 -10.48
N VAL A 236 -13.92 -14.82 -11.76
CA VAL A 236 -13.89 -13.53 -12.47
C VAL A 236 -15.26 -12.82 -12.41
N SER A 237 -16.34 -13.53 -12.71
CA SER A 237 -17.69 -12.94 -12.65
C SER A 237 -18.08 -12.50 -11.23
N GLN A 238 -17.62 -13.23 -10.21
CA GLN A 238 -17.84 -12.87 -8.82
C GLN A 238 -17.07 -11.59 -8.46
N LEU A 239 -15.82 -11.44 -8.91
CA LEU A 239 -15.05 -10.21 -8.73
C LEU A 239 -15.71 -9.02 -9.43
N GLN A 240 -16.18 -9.19 -10.68
CA GLN A 240 -16.88 -8.13 -11.43
C GLN A 240 -18.15 -7.66 -10.71
N ALA A 241 -18.95 -8.58 -10.19
CA ALA A 241 -20.14 -8.25 -9.42
C ALA A 241 -19.78 -7.49 -8.12
N LEU A 242 -18.72 -7.94 -7.44
CA LEU A 242 -18.25 -7.31 -6.21
C LEU A 242 -17.71 -5.89 -6.46
N ALA A 243 -16.91 -5.70 -7.51
CA ALA A 243 -16.40 -4.40 -7.93
C ALA A 243 -17.54 -3.42 -8.28
N SER A 244 -18.56 -3.90 -8.99
CA SER A 244 -19.75 -3.11 -9.31
C SER A 244 -20.52 -2.72 -8.05
N LYS A 245 -20.68 -3.63 -7.08
CA LYS A 245 -21.36 -3.39 -5.79
C LYS A 245 -20.72 -2.23 -5.03
N TYR A 246 -19.39 -2.16 -5.02
CA TYR A 246 -18.62 -1.15 -4.28
C TYR A 246 -18.16 0.02 -5.15
N SER A 247 -18.55 0.07 -6.42
CA SER A 247 -18.17 1.11 -7.39
C SER A 247 -16.63 1.26 -7.52
N ILE A 248 -15.90 0.16 -7.43
CA ILE A 248 -14.44 0.11 -7.62
C ILE A 248 -14.14 -0.30 -9.06
N ALA A 249 -13.31 0.49 -9.72
CA ALA A 249 -12.80 0.15 -11.05
C ALA A 249 -11.93 -1.10 -10.98
N ILE A 250 -12.04 -1.98 -11.98
CA ILE A 250 -11.18 -3.15 -12.12
C ILE A 250 -10.59 -3.20 -13.54
N SER A 251 -9.35 -3.61 -13.64
CA SER A 251 -8.71 -3.91 -14.92
C SER A 251 -7.96 -5.23 -14.84
N LYS A 252 -8.08 -6.05 -15.87
CA LYS A 252 -7.30 -7.28 -15.98
C LYS A 252 -5.85 -6.90 -16.31
N LEU A 253 -4.92 -7.36 -15.48
CA LEU A 253 -3.49 -7.17 -15.71
C LEU A 253 -2.90 -8.30 -16.55
N GLY A 254 -3.26 -9.55 -16.28
CA GLY A 254 -2.68 -10.71 -16.93
C GLY A 254 -2.90 -12.00 -16.18
N THR A 255 -1.92 -12.91 -16.23
CA THR A 255 -2.00 -14.24 -15.62
C THR A 255 -0.70 -14.63 -14.94
N THR A 256 -0.78 -15.47 -13.90
CA THR A 256 0.38 -16.00 -13.19
C THR A 256 0.96 -17.22 -13.90
N GLY A 257 2.27 -17.36 -13.90
CA GLY A 257 2.97 -18.54 -14.42
C GLY A 257 4.37 -18.24 -14.95
N GLY A 258 5.14 -19.30 -15.20
CA GLY A 258 6.50 -19.21 -15.68
C GLY A 258 7.52 -18.83 -14.60
N ASP A 259 8.74 -18.54 -15.06
CA ASP A 259 9.92 -18.21 -14.28
C ASP A 259 10.44 -16.80 -14.57
N SER A 260 9.58 -15.95 -15.12
CA SER A 260 9.87 -14.57 -15.49
C SER A 260 8.70 -13.65 -15.19
N LEU A 261 8.97 -12.36 -15.04
CA LEU A 261 7.98 -11.30 -15.12
C LEU A 261 8.05 -10.73 -16.53
N THR A 262 6.97 -10.94 -17.28
CA THR A 262 6.81 -10.42 -18.65
C THR A 262 5.82 -9.27 -18.62
N ILE A 263 6.20 -8.10 -19.12
CA ILE A 263 5.35 -6.92 -19.22
C ILE A 263 5.34 -6.48 -20.68
N ASN A 264 4.25 -6.69 -21.38
CA ASN A 264 4.16 -6.55 -22.85
C ASN A 264 5.26 -7.41 -23.51
N ASP A 265 6.19 -6.74 -24.21
CA ASP A 265 7.31 -7.40 -24.90
C ASP A 265 8.60 -7.47 -24.06
N SER A 266 8.60 -6.91 -22.86
CA SER A 266 9.75 -6.88 -21.97
C SER A 266 9.73 -8.08 -21.04
N VAL A 267 10.85 -8.78 -20.93
CA VAL A 267 10.98 -9.99 -20.10
C VAL A 267 12.16 -9.81 -19.15
N ILE A 268 11.93 -10.06 -17.87
CA ILE A 268 12.99 -10.19 -16.86
C ILE A 268 12.84 -11.52 -16.14
N SER A 269 13.93 -12.30 -16.02
CA SER A 269 13.90 -13.54 -15.27
C SER A 269 13.73 -13.28 -13.77
N LEU A 270 13.10 -14.22 -13.04
CA LEU A 270 12.94 -14.07 -11.59
C LEU A 270 14.28 -14.07 -10.85
N ASP A 271 15.32 -14.71 -11.39
CA ASP A 271 16.66 -14.70 -10.79
C ASP A 271 17.34 -13.33 -10.92
N GLU A 272 17.23 -12.70 -12.11
CA GLU A 272 17.71 -11.34 -12.33
C GLU A 272 16.94 -10.33 -11.46
N LEU A 273 15.62 -10.39 -11.48
CA LEU A 273 14.75 -9.55 -10.67
C LEU A 273 15.05 -9.68 -9.17
N ARG A 274 15.28 -10.90 -8.69
CA ARG A 274 15.67 -11.17 -7.30
C ARG A 274 17.02 -10.56 -6.98
N THR A 275 18.00 -10.72 -7.87
CA THR A 275 19.34 -10.16 -7.70
C THR A 275 19.28 -8.65 -7.53
N GLU A 276 18.55 -7.96 -8.40
CA GLU A 276 18.39 -6.51 -8.31
C GLU A 276 17.62 -6.09 -7.05
N HIS A 277 16.52 -6.77 -6.74
CA HIS A 277 15.69 -6.46 -5.55
C HIS A 277 16.46 -6.65 -4.23
N THR A 278 17.35 -7.63 -4.13
CA THR A 278 18.08 -7.94 -2.88
C THR A 278 19.49 -7.35 -2.79
N SER A 279 20.02 -6.78 -3.87
CA SER A 279 21.42 -6.35 -3.93
C SER A 279 21.71 -5.03 -3.20
N THR A 280 20.70 -4.22 -2.91
CA THR A 280 20.89 -2.86 -2.36
C THR A 280 21.65 -2.88 -1.03
N PHE A 281 21.20 -3.64 -0.05
CA PHE A 281 21.88 -3.72 1.25
C PHE A 281 23.28 -4.36 1.15
N PRO A 282 23.49 -5.48 0.46
CA PRO A 282 24.83 -6.01 0.24
C PRO A 282 25.78 -5.03 -0.45
N ARG A 283 25.30 -4.23 -1.40
CA ARG A 283 26.16 -3.22 -2.07
C ARG A 283 26.54 -2.05 -1.13
N LEU A 284 25.67 -1.70 -0.20
CA LEU A 284 25.89 -0.56 0.70
C LEU A 284 26.66 -0.94 1.98
N PHE A 285 26.50 -2.14 2.50
CA PHE A 285 26.97 -2.56 3.81
C PHE A 285 27.75 -3.88 3.82
N GLY A 286 27.82 -4.61 2.71
CA GLY A 286 28.52 -5.89 2.54
C GLY A 286 29.90 -5.73 2.00
#